data_8d1c9f05aaee27ea9fe1160b99badcac
#
_entry.id   8d1c9f05aaee27ea9fe1160b99badcac
#
_cell.length_a   1.000
_cell.length_b   1.000
_cell.length_c   1.000
_cell.angle_alpha   90.00
_cell.angle_beta   90.00
_cell.angle_gamma   90.00
#
_symmetry.space_group_name_H-M   'P 1'
#
loop_
_entity.id
_entity.type
_entity.pdbx_description
1 polymer ?
#
loop_
_entity_poly.entity_id
_entity_poly.type
_entity_poly.pdbx_seq_one_letter_code
_entity_poly.pdbx_strand_id
1 'polypeptide(L)'
;MNYYNEIKNKLIDDEIYSKIKDYSKEKHKVITYFEIGRLLTEAGGKYGDNIIDEYSKKLVIEVGKKYNRRTLFRMKQFYNVFSNEKVAPLVQQLS
;
A
#
# COMPACT_ATOMS: atom_id res chain seq x y z
N MET A 1 12.79 5.13 -10.61
CA MET A 1 11.41 4.89 -10.13
C MET A 1 11.15 5.71 -8.88
N ASN A 2 10.06 6.44 -8.85
CA ASN A 2 9.71 7.23 -7.67
C ASN A 2 8.67 6.48 -6.85
N TYR A 3 9.13 5.76 -5.84
CA TYR A 3 8.26 4.96 -4.98
C TYR A 3 7.20 5.81 -4.30
N TYR A 4 7.57 6.99 -3.83
CA TYR A 4 6.62 7.85 -3.12
C TYR A 4 5.44 8.24 -4.02
N ASN A 5 5.73 8.69 -5.25
CA ASN A 5 4.67 9.09 -6.17
C ASN A 5 3.76 7.93 -6.54
N GLU A 6 4.32 6.74 -6.74
CA GLU A 6 3.51 5.57 -7.03
C GLU A 6 2.61 5.20 -5.86
N ILE A 7 3.15 5.22 -4.64
CA ILE A 7 2.37 4.95 -3.44
C ILE A 7 1.25 5.98 -3.29
N LYS A 8 1.59 7.25 -3.43
CA LYS A 8 0.63 8.34 -3.31
C LYS A 8 -0.51 8.19 -4.32
N ASN A 9 -0.18 7.92 -5.57
CA ASN A 9 -1.18 7.77 -6.62
C ASN A 9 -2.11 6.59 -6.36
N LYS A 10 -1.57 5.46 -5.87
CA LYS A 10 -2.38 4.30 -5.54
C LYS A 10 -3.33 4.60 -4.38
N LEU A 11 -2.89 5.36 -3.39
CA LEU A 11 -3.72 5.74 -2.26
C LEU A 11 -4.83 6.69 -2.69
N ILE A 12 -4.52 7.65 -3.57
CA ILE A 12 -5.52 8.56 -4.10
C ILE A 12 -6.56 7.78 -4.91
N ASP A 13 -6.14 6.84 -5.74
CA ASP A 13 -7.04 5.99 -6.49
C ASP A 13 -7.95 5.19 -5.56
N ASP A 14 -7.40 4.64 -4.48
CA ASP A 14 -8.19 3.89 -3.51
C ASP A 14 -9.21 4.79 -2.80
N GLU A 15 -8.84 6.02 -2.48
CA GLU A 15 -9.76 6.99 -1.89
C GLU A 15 -10.93 7.27 -2.82
N ILE A 16 -10.67 7.45 -4.11
CA ILE A 16 -11.70 7.67 -5.10
C ILE A 16 -12.59 6.43 -5.23
N TYR A 17 -11.97 5.26 -5.32
CA TYR A 17 -12.67 4.00 -5.49
C TYR A 17 -13.56 3.67 -4.30
N SER A 18 -13.11 4.03 -3.09
CA SER A 18 -13.87 3.74 -1.87
C SER A 18 -15.17 4.54 -1.78
N LYS A 19 -15.29 5.62 -2.56
CA LYS A 19 -16.51 6.43 -2.62
C LYS A 19 -17.57 5.84 -3.55
N ILE A 20 -17.19 4.89 -4.37
CA ILE A 20 -18.10 4.20 -5.27
C ILE A 20 -18.79 3.08 -4.50
N LYS A 21 -20.12 3.05 -4.52
CA LYS A 21 -20.87 2.00 -3.86
C LYS A 21 -20.89 0.76 -4.74
N ASP A 22 -19.82 -0.01 -4.65
CA ASP A 22 -19.63 -1.20 -5.46
C ASP A 22 -19.00 -2.26 -4.56
N TYR A 23 -19.49 -3.48 -4.63
CA TYR A 23 -18.94 -4.57 -3.83
C TYR A 23 -17.50 -4.95 -4.25
N SER A 24 -17.04 -4.50 -5.41
CA SER A 24 -15.66 -4.72 -5.83
C SER A 24 -14.66 -3.84 -5.09
N LYS A 25 -15.10 -2.85 -4.32
CA LYS A 25 -14.20 -1.95 -3.60
C LYS A 25 -13.32 -2.68 -2.57
N GLU A 26 -13.85 -3.75 -1.95
CA GLU A 26 -13.06 -4.52 -0.99
C GLU A 26 -11.91 -5.24 -1.69
N LYS A 27 -12.16 -5.80 -2.85
CA LYS A 27 -11.15 -6.43 -3.68
C LYS A 27 -10.08 -5.41 -4.08
N HIS A 28 -10.50 -4.23 -4.51
CA HIS A 28 -9.59 -3.15 -4.89
C HIS A 28 -8.69 -2.75 -3.72
N LYS A 29 -9.26 -2.63 -2.54
CA LYS A 29 -8.52 -2.26 -1.34
C LYS A 29 -7.44 -3.28 -0.99
N VAL A 30 -7.77 -4.57 -1.09
CA VAL A 30 -6.81 -5.65 -0.82
C VAL A 30 -5.64 -5.58 -1.80
N ILE A 31 -5.93 -5.39 -3.09
CA ILE A 31 -4.90 -5.29 -4.12
C ILE A 31 -4.03 -4.05 -3.87
N THR A 32 -4.65 -2.93 -3.54
CA THR A 32 -3.93 -1.69 -3.24
C THR A 32 -2.96 -1.88 -2.07
N TYR A 33 -3.42 -2.49 -0.99
CA TYR A 33 -2.58 -2.77 0.17
C TYR A 33 -1.38 -3.64 -0.20
N PHE A 34 -1.63 -4.68 -0.98
CA PHE A 34 -0.56 -5.58 -1.43
C PHE A 34 0.47 -4.83 -2.27
N GLU A 35 0.03 -4.05 -3.24
CA GLU A 35 0.93 -3.32 -4.13
C GLU A 35 1.74 -2.25 -3.37
N ILE A 36 1.10 -1.52 -2.47
CA ILE A 36 1.79 -0.52 -1.66
C ILE A 36 2.79 -1.19 -0.72
N GLY A 37 2.40 -2.31 -0.11
CA GLY A 37 3.32 -3.07 0.73
C GLY A 37 4.55 -3.53 -0.04
N ARG A 38 4.38 -3.94 -1.29
CA ARG A 38 5.50 -4.29 -2.16
C ARG A 38 6.41 -3.10 -2.40
N LEU A 39 5.83 -1.95 -2.73
CA LEU A 39 6.61 -0.74 -2.98
C LEU A 39 7.36 -0.29 -1.72
N LEU A 40 6.72 -0.37 -0.55
CA LEU A 40 7.37 -0.02 0.71
C LEU A 40 8.51 -0.98 1.03
N THR A 41 8.35 -2.25 0.74
CA THR A 41 9.40 -3.25 0.96
C THR A 41 10.59 -2.97 0.04
N GLU A 42 10.33 -2.67 -1.23
CA GLU A 42 11.39 -2.34 -2.17
C GLU A 42 12.10 -1.04 -1.78
N ALA A 43 11.35 -0.01 -1.41
CA ALA A 43 11.94 1.26 -0.99
C ALA A 43 12.77 1.10 0.28
N GLY A 44 12.28 0.31 1.25
CA GLY A 44 13.01 0.03 2.48
C GLY A 44 14.30 -0.72 2.24
N GLY A 45 14.29 -1.65 1.30
CA GLY A 45 15.50 -2.39 0.91
C GLY A 45 16.54 -1.51 0.24
N LYS A 46 16.09 -0.49 -0.51
CA LYS A 46 16.98 0.39 -1.24
C LYS A 46 17.48 1.57 -0.40
N TYR A 47 16.61 2.15 0.42
CA TYR A 47 16.89 3.39 1.15
C TYR A 47 16.91 3.25 2.67
N GLY A 48 16.59 2.06 3.19
CA GLY A 48 16.47 1.82 4.63
C GLY A 48 15.05 2.06 5.14
N ASP A 49 14.74 1.49 6.30
CA ASP A 49 13.38 1.53 6.85
C ASP A 49 12.92 2.94 7.24
N ASN A 50 13.86 3.88 7.45
CA ASN A 50 13.51 5.26 7.74
C ASN A 50 12.73 5.92 6.61
N ILE A 51 12.81 5.40 5.39
CA ILE A 51 12.05 5.93 4.26
C ILE A 51 10.54 5.83 4.50
N ILE A 52 10.11 4.82 5.24
CA ILE A 52 8.69 4.65 5.56
C ILE A 52 8.21 5.80 6.44
N ASP A 53 9.02 6.19 7.42
CA ASP A 53 8.70 7.36 8.27
C ASP A 53 8.59 8.64 7.44
N GLU A 54 9.52 8.83 6.51
CA GLU A 54 9.50 10.00 5.64
C GLU A 54 8.24 10.02 4.76
N TYR A 55 7.91 8.87 4.19
CA TYR A 55 6.72 8.75 3.35
C TYR A 55 5.44 9.01 4.16
N SER A 56 5.38 8.49 5.39
CA SER A 56 4.19 8.69 6.23
C SER A 56 3.97 10.16 6.55
N LYS A 57 5.02 10.90 6.85
CA LYS A 57 4.92 12.33 7.13
C LYS A 57 4.33 13.10 5.95
N LYS A 58 4.76 12.77 4.75
CA LYS A 58 4.25 13.40 3.54
C LYS A 58 2.82 12.98 3.23
N LEU A 59 2.53 11.68 3.34
CA LEU A 59 1.22 11.14 3.01
C LEU A 59 0.14 11.64 3.96
N VAL A 60 0.46 11.81 5.24
CA VAL A 60 -0.48 12.36 6.21
C VAL A 60 -0.94 13.75 5.79
N ILE A 61 -0.04 14.55 5.22
CA ILE A 61 -0.34 15.91 4.77
C ILE A 61 -1.01 15.89 3.39
N GLU A 62 -0.49 15.10 2.45
CA GLU A 62 -0.89 15.17 1.04
C GLU A 62 -2.10 14.31 0.69
N VAL A 63 -2.35 13.25 1.44
CA VAL A 63 -3.45 12.33 1.15
C VAL A 63 -4.43 12.24 2.31
N GLY A 64 -3.96 11.88 3.51
CA GLY A 64 -4.86 11.78 4.65
C GLY A 64 -4.16 11.28 5.90
N LYS A 65 -4.72 11.68 7.05
CA LYS A 65 -4.14 11.37 8.37
C LYS A 65 -4.04 9.88 8.65
N LYS A 66 -4.88 9.07 8.01
CA LYS A 66 -4.89 7.62 8.23
C LYS A 66 -3.64 6.92 7.68
N TYR A 67 -2.89 7.59 6.78
CA TYR A 67 -1.69 7.02 6.18
C TYR A 67 -0.46 7.33 7.00
N ASN A 68 -0.55 7.11 8.30
CA ASN A 68 0.57 7.29 9.22
C ASN A 68 1.51 6.08 9.18
N ARG A 69 2.60 6.17 9.93
CA ARG A 69 3.62 5.13 9.99
C ARG A 69 3.04 3.75 10.28
N ARG A 70 2.12 3.67 11.24
CA ARG A 70 1.51 2.40 11.63
C ARG A 70 0.76 1.75 10.47
N THR A 71 0.00 2.54 9.73
CA THR A 71 -0.76 2.04 8.59
C THR A 71 0.18 1.54 7.49
N LEU A 72 1.25 2.29 7.20
CA LEU A 72 2.21 1.88 6.19
C LEU A 72 2.93 0.58 6.57
N PHE A 73 3.29 0.42 7.85
CA PHE A 73 3.91 -0.82 8.30
C PHE A 73 2.93 -2.00 8.23
N ARG A 74 1.65 -1.76 8.43
CA ARG A 74 0.64 -2.80 8.24
C ARG A 74 0.56 -3.25 6.78
N MET A 75 0.65 -2.31 5.85
CA MET A 75 0.65 -2.63 4.43
C MET A 75 1.88 -3.44 4.05
N LYS A 76 3.04 -3.06 4.57
CA LYS A 76 4.27 -3.80 4.36
C LYS A 76 4.16 -5.22 4.92
N GLN A 77 3.62 -5.36 6.12
CA GLN A 77 3.41 -6.65 6.75
C GLN A 77 2.43 -7.51 5.94
N PHE A 78 1.36 -6.90 5.47
CA PHE A 78 0.39 -7.59 4.62
C PHE A 78 1.07 -8.18 3.38
N TYR A 79 1.89 -7.38 2.71
CA TYR A 79 2.64 -7.87 1.54
C TYR A 79 3.56 -9.02 1.92
N ASN A 80 4.31 -8.88 3.02
CA ASN A 80 5.27 -9.91 3.42
C ASN A 80 4.58 -11.24 3.74
N VAL A 81 3.41 -11.19 4.37
CA VAL A 81 2.63 -12.40 4.69
C VAL A 81 2.07 -13.01 3.41
N PHE A 82 1.47 -12.21 2.54
CA PHE A 82 0.75 -12.69 1.37
C PHE A 82 1.64 -12.91 0.15
N SER A 83 2.91 -12.57 0.23
CA SER A 83 3.84 -12.80 -0.87
C SER A 83 4.52 -14.18 -0.80
N ASN A 84 4.29 -14.94 0.28
CA ASN A 84 4.86 -16.29 0.35
C ASN A 84 4.13 -17.22 -0.64
N GLU A 85 4.77 -18.36 -0.95
CA GLU A 85 4.32 -19.25 -2.01
C GLU A 85 2.90 -19.79 -1.82
N LYS A 86 2.45 -19.90 -0.57
CA LYS A 86 1.15 -20.50 -0.29
C LYS A 86 -0.02 -19.54 -0.52
N VAL A 87 0.20 -18.24 -0.34
CA VAL A 87 -0.88 -17.25 -0.40
C VAL A 87 -0.80 -16.32 -1.59
N ALA A 88 0.36 -16.18 -2.23
CA ALA A 88 0.49 -15.34 -3.41
C ALA A 88 -0.51 -15.68 -4.52
N PRO A 89 -0.77 -16.95 -4.84
CA PRO A 89 -1.78 -17.28 -5.85
C PRO A 89 -3.18 -16.77 -5.50
N LEU A 90 -3.53 -16.75 -4.21
CA LEU A 90 -4.83 -16.24 -3.79
C LEU A 90 -4.94 -14.73 -4.04
N VAL A 91 -3.88 -14.01 -3.76
CA VAL A 91 -3.83 -12.57 -4.04
C VAL A 91 -3.92 -12.32 -5.53
N GLN A 92 -3.23 -13.11 -6.34
CA GLN A 92 -3.27 -12.98 -7.78
C GLN A 92 -4.68 -13.25 -8.33
N GLN A 93 -5.41 -14.18 -7.75
CA GLN A 93 -6.78 -14.45 -8.15
C GLN A 93 -7.71 -13.27 -7.86
N LEU A 94 -7.37 -12.43 -6.89
CA LEU A 94 -8.13 -11.24 -6.59
C LEU A 94 -7.87 -10.12 -7.61
N SER A 95 -6.81 -10.24 -8.35
CA SER A 95 -6.49 -9.29 -9.40
C SER A 95 -7.31 -9.55 -10.65
#